data_029eb193dc559a2a6e34a8ed04bdef4f
#
_entry.id   029eb193dc559a2a6e34a8ed04bdef4f
#
_cell.length_a   1.000
_cell.length_b   1.000
_cell.length_c   1.000
_cell.angle_alpha   90.00
_cell.angle_beta   90.00
_cell.angle_gamma   90.00
#
_symmetry.space_group_name_H-M   'P 1'
#
loop_
_entity.id
_entity.type
_entity.pdbx_description
1 polymer ?
#
loop_
_entity_poly.entity_id
_entity_poly.type
_entity_poly.pdbx_seq_one_letter_code
_entity_poly.pdbx_strand_id
1 'polypeptide(L)'
;MSDTSSTPQPAAPTGGVNHKPRFFVKQKITMLVNRYEIRGANPDGSEGPIIAMAQQKRMAFKEQVTFYEDEARKVPVFSFKARQIMELAAVYDVFDAAGTPIGFFQKDFKASLLRSSFHFGGPGFDAYGQERNAVVGILRRFIDVPFLFHFDFTDKNTGRVVMSSEKKFALRDKYTVDVPDQNIDFRLAAAMAVGLDALMQR
;
A
#
# COMPACT_ATOMS: atom_id res chain seq x y z
N MET A 1 -35.45 13.24 -39.21
CA MET A 1 -33.99 13.09 -39.21
C MET A 1 -33.55 13.44 -37.80
N SER A 2 -33.35 12.43 -36.97
CA SER A 2 -32.97 12.57 -35.58
C SER A 2 -31.64 11.88 -35.38
N ASP A 3 -30.56 12.67 -35.36
CA ASP A 3 -29.21 12.19 -35.10
C ASP A 3 -29.06 11.95 -33.60
N THR A 4 -29.03 10.70 -33.20
CA THR A 4 -28.61 10.28 -31.86
C THR A 4 -27.10 10.11 -31.83
N SER A 5 -26.38 11.15 -31.45
CA SER A 5 -24.96 11.06 -31.17
C SER A 5 -24.77 10.30 -29.84
N SER A 6 -24.45 9.02 -29.93
CA SER A 6 -24.02 8.20 -28.80
C SER A 6 -22.59 8.55 -28.43
N THR A 7 -22.40 9.21 -27.30
CA THR A 7 -21.09 9.40 -26.69
C THR A 7 -20.51 8.02 -26.33
N PRO A 8 -19.26 7.69 -26.72
CA PRO A 8 -18.66 6.43 -26.34
C PRO A 8 -18.43 6.39 -24.84
N GLN A 9 -19.10 5.46 -24.17
CA GLN A 9 -18.85 5.13 -22.76
C GLN A 9 -17.46 4.52 -22.65
N PRO A 10 -16.61 4.98 -21.71
CA PRO A 10 -15.30 4.36 -21.50
C PRO A 10 -15.48 2.87 -21.19
N ALA A 11 -14.81 2.03 -21.95
CA ALA A 11 -14.81 0.59 -21.74
C ALA A 11 -14.33 0.27 -20.31
N ALA A 12 -15.13 -0.50 -19.57
CA ALA A 12 -14.73 -1.03 -18.28
C ALA A 12 -13.46 -1.88 -18.45
N PRO A 13 -12.49 -1.83 -17.53
CA PRO A 13 -11.28 -2.63 -17.62
C PRO A 13 -11.65 -4.12 -17.58
N THR A 14 -11.34 -4.85 -18.66
CA THR A 14 -11.61 -6.29 -18.83
C THR A 14 -10.62 -7.20 -18.12
N GLY A 15 -9.95 -6.74 -17.07
CA GLY A 15 -9.10 -7.55 -16.21
C GLY A 15 -9.73 -7.70 -14.85
N GLY A 16 -10.07 -8.93 -14.44
CA GLY A 16 -10.54 -9.20 -13.09
C GLY A 16 -9.55 -8.66 -12.04
N VAL A 17 -10.06 -8.21 -10.91
CA VAL A 17 -9.25 -7.71 -9.80
C VAL A 17 -8.28 -8.80 -9.36
N ASN A 18 -6.98 -8.51 -9.33
CA ASN A 18 -5.95 -9.43 -8.83
C ASN A 18 -5.96 -9.40 -7.30
N HIS A 19 -6.95 -10.08 -6.72
CA HIS A 19 -7.16 -10.11 -5.28
C HIS A 19 -6.31 -11.18 -4.58
N LYS A 20 -5.76 -10.82 -3.42
CA LYS A 20 -5.10 -11.73 -2.48
C LYS A 20 -5.59 -11.43 -1.07
N PRO A 21 -6.31 -12.34 -0.40
CA PRO A 21 -6.92 -12.09 0.90
C PRO A 21 -5.89 -11.88 2.02
N ARG A 22 -4.67 -12.43 1.86
CA ARG A 22 -3.55 -12.27 2.78
C ARG A 22 -2.22 -12.32 2.04
N PHE A 23 -1.30 -11.44 2.46
CA PHE A 23 0.10 -11.48 2.04
C PHE A 23 1.00 -10.87 3.14
N PHE A 24 2.30 -10.99 2.94
CA PHE A 24 3.30 -10.49 3.89
C PHE A 24 4.23 -9.51 3.19
N VAL A 25 4.58 -8.44 3.92
CA VAL A 25 5.61 -7.48 3.48
C VAL A 25 6.80 -7.62 4.42
N LYS A 26 7.98 -7.87 3.87
CA LYS A 26 9.24 -7.88 4.60
C LYS A 26 10.12 -6.74 4.13
N GLN A 27 10.59 -5.95 5.08
CA GLN A 27 11.61 -4.96 4.83
C GLN A 27 12.97 -5.49 5.27
N LYS A 28 13.97 -5.35 4.41
CA LYS A 28 15.38 -5.56 4.72
C LYS A 28 16.10 -4.23 4.53
N ILE A 29 16.52 -3.63 5.63
CA ILE A 29 17.27 -2.37 5.62
C ILE A 29 18.75 -2.72 5.58
N THR A 30 19.49 -2.14 4.63
CA THR A 30 20.93 -2.13 4.60
C THR A 30 21.44 -0.68 4.66
N MET A 31 22.74 -0.48 4.81
CA MET A 31 23.31 0.89 4.88
C MET A 31 22.99 1.73 3.64
N LEU A 32 22.80 1.11 2.47
CA LEU A 32 22.68 1.81 1.19
C LEU A 32 21.32 1.64 0.51
N VAL A 33 20.60 0.55 0.80
CA VAL A 33 19.36 0.20 0.10
C VAL A 33 18.29 -0.31 1.05
N ASN A 34 17.03 0.02 0.74
CA ASN A 34 15.85 -0.60 1.30
C ASN A 34 15.35 -1.65 0.30
N ARG A 35 15.09 -2.85 0.78
CA ARG A 35 14.51 -3.94 0.00
C ARG A 35 13.17 -4.33 0.62
N TYR A 36 12.16 -4.43 -0.21
CA TYR A 36 10.82 -4.91 0.16
C TYR A 36 10.54 -6.21 -0.58
N GLU A 37 10.17 -7.25 0.15
CA GLU A 37 9.69 -8.51 -0.39
C GLU A 37 8.21 -8.63 -0.08
N ILE A 38 7.39 -8.78 -1.10
CA ILE A 38 5.97 -9.10 -0.98
C ILE A 38 5.85 -10.61 -1.16
N ARG A 39 5.29 -11.29 -0.17
CA ARG A 39 5.14 -12.75 -0.19
C ARG A 39 3.67 -13.13 -0.08
N GLY A 40 3.24 -14.08 -0.89
CA GLY A 40 1.91 -14.65 -0.79
C GLY A 40 1.71 -15.41 0.53
N ALA A 41 0.47 -15.75 0.85
CA ALA A 41 0.16 -16.68 1.91
C ALA A 41 -0.04 -18.09 1.35
N ASN A 42 0.45 -19.09 2.07
CA ASN A 42 0.13 -20.49 1.82
C ASN A 42 -1.31 -20.81 2.27
N PRO A 43 -1.90 -21.94 1.85
CA PRO A 43 -3.23 -22.33 2.29
C PRO A 43 -3.40 -22.47 3.81
N ASP A 44 -2.34 -22.79 4.53
CA ASP A 44 -2.30 -22.85 6.00
C ASP A 44 -2.14 -21.47 6.68
N GLY A 45 -2.12 -20.38 5.88
CA GLY A 45 -1.93 -19.03 6.36
C GLY A 45 -0.48 -18.66 6.67
N SER A 46 0.47 -19.57 6.49
CA SER A 46 1.90 -19.29 6.64
C SER A 46 2.43 -18.49 5.46
N GLU A 47 3.66 -17.99 5.61
CA GLU A 47 4.33 -17.22 4.59
C GLU A 47 4.75 -18.09 3.39
N GLY A 48 4.29 -17.69 2.21
CA GLY A 48 4.55 -18.37 0.95
C GLY A 48 5.70 -17.76 0.13
N PRO A 49 5.73 -18.01 -1.18
CA PRO A 49 6.76 -17.54 -2.09
C PRO A 49 6.74 -16.02 -2.25
N ILE A 50 7.87 -15.47 -2.73
CA ILE A 50 7.93 -14.07 -3.19
C ILE A 50 7.04 -13.93 -4.42
N ILE A 51 6.18 -12.91 -4.43
CA ILE A 51 5.27 -12.58 -5.53
C ILE A 51 5.58 -11.20 -6.14
N ALA A 52 6.29 -10.37 -5.42
CA ALA A 52 6.86 -9.13 -5.93
C ALA A 52 7.98 -8.65 -5.00
N MET A 53 8.89 -7.86 -5.52
CA MET A 53 9.95 -7.24 -4.73
C MET A 53 10.41 -5.91 -5.29
N ALA A 54 10.83 -5.01 -4.41
CA ALA A 54 11.48 -3.76 -4.77
C ALA A 54 12.82 -3.63 -4.05
N GLN A 55 13.76 -2.99 -4.72
CA GLN A 55 15.03 -2.56 -4.12
C GLN A 55 15.28 -1.12 -4.50
N GLN A 56 15.50 -0.28 -3.52
CA GLN A 56 15.63 1.15 -3.73
C GLN A 56 16.75 1.76 -2.90
N LYS A 57 17.46 2.75 -3.44
CA LYS A 57 18.39 3.56 -2.67
C LYS A 57 17.63 4.29 -1.56
N ARG A 58 18.19 4.35 -0.37
CA ARG A 58 17.54 4.84 0.87
C ARG A 58 16.91 6.24 0.75
N MET A 59 17.42 7.09 -0.15
CA MET A 59 16.95 8.47 -0.35
C MET A 59 15.94 8.62 -1.51
N ALA A 60 15.72 7.59 -2.33
CA ALA A 60 14.95 7.68 -3.58
C ALA A 60 13.47 7.29 -3.44
N PHE A 61 12.99 6.99 -2.22
CA PHE A 61 11.59 6.61 -1.98
C PHE A 61 10.58 7.73 -2.30
N LYS A 62 11.07 8.98 -2.40
CA LYS A 62 10.19 10.15 -2.53
C LYS A 62 9.48 10.25 -3.88
N GLU A 63 10.00 9.61 -4.93
CA GLU A 63 9.54 9.85 -6.30
C GLU A 63 8.80 8.66 -6.89
N GLN A 64 9.42 7.49 -6.91
CA GLN A 64 8.86 6.29 -7.54
C GLN A 64 9.45 5.02 -6.94
N VAL A 65 8.61 3.99 -6.79
CA VAL A 65 9.03 2.61 -6.47
C VAL A 65 8.48 1.66 -7.51
N THR A 66 9.35 0.84 -8.09
CA THR A 66 8.94 -0.23 -9.01
C THR A 66 9.16 -1.58 -8.34
N PHE A 67 8.14 -2.42 -8.40
CA PHE A 67 8.17 -3.79 -7.92
C PHE A 67 8.32 -4.75 -9.10
N TYR A 68 9.18 -5.71 -8.95
CA TYR A 68 9.54 -6.71 -9.94
C TYR A 68 9.16 -8.10 -9.44
N GLU A 69 9.02 -9.03 -10.36
CA GLU A 69 8.67 -10.41 -10.05
C GLU A 69 9.75 -11.09 -9.18
N ASP A 70 11.03 -10.81 -9.46
CA ASP A 70 12.18 -11.44 -8.83
C ASP A 70 13.39 -10.50 -8.63
N GLU A 71 14.48 -11.05 -8.10
CA GLU A 71 15.74 -10.34 -7.85
C GLU A 71 16.45 -9.88 -9.13
N ALA A 72 16.20 -10.51 -10.27
CA ALA A 72 16.79 -10.10 -11.54
C ALA A 72 16.24 -8.76 -12.04
N ARG A 73 15.07 -8.34 -11.52
CA ARG A 73 14.42 -7.04 -11.79
C ARG A 73 14.22 -6.76 -13.29
N LYS A 74 13.86 -7.80 -14.03
CA LYS A 74 13.61 -7.70 -15.48
C LYS A 74 12.14 -7.49 -15.79
N VAL A 75 11.25 -8.09 -14.99
CA VAL A 75 9.80 -8.06 -15.23
C VAL A 75 9.14 -7.22 -14.14
N PRO A 76 8.67 -6.00 -14.45
CA PRO A 76 7.90 -5.18 -13.51
C PRO A 76 6.51 -5.79 -13.30
N VAL A 77 6.03 -5.76 -12.04
CA VAL A 77 4.69 -6.25 -11.66
C VAL A 77 3.76 -5.08 -11.42
N PHE A 78 4.23 -4.06 -10.71
CA PHE A 78 3.52 -2.81 -10.43
C PHE A 78 4.51 -1.74 -9.98
N SER A 79 4.03 -0.51 -9.92
CA SER A 79 4.80 0.62 -9.39
C SER A 79 3.90 1.61 -8.69
N PHE A 80 4.48 2.47 -7.87
CA PHE A 80 3.81 3.69 -7.46
C PHE A 80 4.73 4.90 -7.64
N LYS A 81 4.13 6.07 -7.85
CA LYS A 81 4.83 7.32 -8.11
C LYS A 81 4.12 8.48 -7.44
N ALA A 82 4.89 9.38 -6.83
CA ALA A 82 4.34 10.62 -6.31
C ALA A 82 3.76 11.47 -7.46
N ARG A 83 2.50 11.90 -7.31
CA ARG A 83 1.82 12.78 -8.27
C ARG A 83 2.44 14.17 -8.27
N GLN A 84 2.79 14.66 -7.09
CA GLN A 84 3.51 15.90 -6.88
C GLN A 84 4.45 15.74 -5.68
N ILE A 85 5.67 16.28 -5.77
CA ILE A 85 6.62 16.31 -4.67
C ILE A 85 6.35 17.58 -3.86
N MET A 86 5.24 17.61 -3.13
CA MET A 86 4.98 18.63 -2.11
C MET A 86 5.16 18.01 -0.72
N GLU A 87 5.94 18.66 0.13
CA GLU A 87 6.35 18.11 1.43
C GLU A 87 5.18 17.76 2.39
N LEU A 88 4.00 18.33 2.19
CA LEU A 88 2.88 18.24 3.11
C LEU A 88 1.66 17.44 2.61
N ALA A 89 1.66 16.93 1.37
CA ALA A 89 0.49 16.21 0.82
C ALA A 89 0.84 15.31 -0.37
N ALA A 90 1.91 14.51 -0.28
CA ALA A 90 2.26 13.62 -1.37
C ALA A 90 1.16 12.57 -1.58
N VAL A 91 0.51 12.63 -2.74
CA VAL A 91 -0.36 11.58 -3.27
C VAL A 91 0.48 10.69 -4.16
N TYR A 92 0.38 9.39 -3.95
CA TYR A 92 1.08 8.37 -4.74
C TYR A 92 0.06 7.62 -5.58
N ASP A 93 0.19 7.73 -6.91
CA ASP A 93 -0.57 6.90 -7.83
C ASP A 93 0.08 5.54 -7.97
N VAL A 94 -0.73 4.49 -8.02
CA VAL A 94 -0.30 3.10 -8.19
C VAL A 94 -0.67 2.64 -9.59
N PHE A 95 0.29 2.02 -10.26
CA PHE A 95 0.18 1.58 -11.65
C PHE A 95 0.44 0.08 -11.74
N ASP A 96 -0.25 -0.60 -12.64
CA ASP A 96 0.06 -1.97 -13.02
C ASP A 96 1.34 -2.05 -13.90
N ALA A 97 1.69 -3.26 -14.35
CA ALA A 97 2.85 -3.50 -15.20
C ALA A 97 2.76 -2.80 -16.57
N ALA A 98 1.54 -2.54 -17.07
CA ALA A 98 1.29 -1.84 -18.32
C ALA A 98 1.31 -0.31 -18.17
N GLY A 99 1.43 0.18 -16.93
CA GLY A 99 1.36 1.61 -16.63
C GLY A 99 -0.07 2.15 -16.47
N THR A 100 -1.08 1.26 -16.36
CA THR A 100 -2.46 1.66 -16.09
C THR A 100 -2.64 2.00 -14.63
N PRO A 101 -3.24 3.16 -14.27
CA PRO A 101 -3.49 3.50 -12.89
C PRO A 101 -4.55 2.56 -12.29
N ILE A 102 -4.23 1.95 -11.14
CA ILE A 102 -5.11 1.03 -10.41
C ILE A 102 -5.59 1.59 -9.07
N GLY A 103 -5.13 2.77 -8.67
CA GLY A 103 -5.54 3.46 -7.47
C GLY A 103 -4.47 4.41 -6.95
N PHE A 104 -4.65 4.87 -5.72
CA PHE A 104 -3.73 5.81 -5.08
C PHE A 104 -3.69 5.60 -3.57
N PHE A 105 -2.67 6.17 -2.93
CA PHE A 105 -2.61 6.36 -1.48
C PHE A 105 -1.98 7.71 -1.12
N GLN A 106 -2.32 8.21 0.06
CA GLN A 106 -1.89 9.50 0.57
C GLN A 106 -1.77 9.44 2.09
N LYS A 107 -0.74 10.09 2.65
CA LYS A 107 -0.68 10.38 4.09
C LYS A 107 -1.45 11.66 4.38
N ASP A 108 -2.38 11.62 5.31
CA ASP A 108 -3.13 12.81 5.76
C ASP A 108 -2.37 13.50 6.89
N PHE A 109 -1.64 14.55 6.56
CA PHE A 109 -0.84 15.31 7.53
C PHE A 109 -1.71 16.18 8.45
N LYS A 110 -2.89 16.63 8.00
CA LYS A 110 -3.78 17.47 8.83
C LYS A 110 -4.43 16.67 9.95
N ALA A 111 -4.89 15.46 9.65
CA ALA A 111 -5.42 14.53 10.64
C ALA A 111 -4.32 13.89 11.52
N SER A 112 -3.07 13.94 11.08
CA SER A 112 -1.93 13.27 11.70
C SER A 112 -1.31 14.01 12.89
N LEU A 113 -1.85 15.15 13.34
CA LEU A 113 -1.31 15.84 14.52
C LEU A 113 -1.38 15.00 15.79
N LEU A 114 -2.37 14.11 15.89
CA LEU A 114 -2.54 13.19 17.02
C LEU A 114 -2.37 11.72 16.62
N ARG A 115 -2.76 11.35 15.39
CA ARG A 115 -2.67 9.98 14.86
C ARG A 115 -2.23 10.04 13.40
N SER A 116 -1.37 9.10 12.99
CA SER A 116 -1.09 8.95 11.57
C SER A 116 -2.33 8.42 10.86
N SER A 117 -2.78 9.16 9.85
CA SER A 117 -3.94 8.80 9.02
C SER A 117 -3.51 8.72 7.56
N PHE A 118 -4.10 7.78 6.86
CA PHE A 118 -3.84 7.55 5.44
C PHE A 118 -5.15 7.45 4.68
N HIS A 119 -5.15 7.95 3.47
CA HIS A 119 -6.21 7.78 2.50
C HIS A 119 -5.75 6.79 1.42
N PHE A 120 -6.62 5.88 1.03
CA PHE A 120 -6.32 4.78 0.14
C PHE A 120 -7.56 4.49 -0.71
N GLY A 121 -7.43 4.56 -2.02
CA GLY A 121 -8.58 4.45 -2.90
C GLY A 121 -8.26 3.87 -4.26
N GLY A 122 -9.28 3.29 -4.88
CA GLY A 122 -9.22 2.69 -6.21
C GLY A 122 -10.62 2.53 -6.80
N PRO A 123 -10.74 1.81 -7.93
CA PRO A 123 -12.05 1.55 -8.53
C PRO A 123 -12.97 0.85 -7.54
N GLY A 124 -14.11 1.50 -7.23
CA GLY A 124 -15.17 0.93 -6.41
C GLY A 124 -14.99 1.02 -4.89
N PHE A 125 -13.91 1.61 -4.37
CA PHE A 125 -13.73 1.83 -2.94
C PHE A 125 -12.96 3.10 -2.63
N ASP A 126 -13.18 3.63 -1.43
CA ASP A 126 -12.49 4.79 -0.87
C ASP A 126 -12.38 4.60 0.65
N ALA A 127 -11.16 4.39 1.17
CA ALA A 127 -10.92 4.00 2.54
C ALA A 127 -9.96 4.93 3.27
N TYR A 128 -10.20 5.07 4.57
CA TYR A 128 -9.29 5.72 5.50
C TYR A 128 -8.64 4.71 6.42
N GLY A 129 -7.31 4.77 6.50
CA GLY A 129 -6.51 4.03 7.44
C GLY A 129 -6.19 4.87 8.67
N GLN A 130 -6.44 4.30 9.84
CA GLN A 130 -6.05 4.87 11.12
C GLN A 130 -5.36 3.81 11.98
N GLU A 131 -4.41 4.27 12.78
CA GLU A 131 -3.78 3.41 13.77
C GLU A 131 -4.83 2.97 14.81
N ARG A 132 -4.98 1.65 14.99
CA ARG A 132 -5.99 1.05 15.89
C ARG A 132 -5.83 1.54 17.34
N ASN A 133 -4.60 1.76 17.79
CA ASN A 133 -4.33 2.17 19.17
C ASN A 133 -3.75 3.59 19.25
N ALA A 134 -4.62 4.56 19.60
CA ALA A 134 -4.25 5.97 19.74
C ALA A 134 -3.17 6.23 20.78
N VAL A 135 -3.15 5.45 21.87
CA VAL A 135 -2.19 5.60 22.97
C VAL A 135 -0.78 5.25 22.51
N VAL A 136 -0.64 4.22 21.67
CA VAL A 136 0.64 3.83 21.07
C VAL A 136 1.15 4.92 20.11
N GLY A 137 0.26 5.55 19.34
CA GLY A 137 0.61 6.66 18.45
C GLY A 137 1.17 7.89 19.20
N ILE A 138 0.65 8.18 20.39
CA ILE A 138 1.11 9.27 21.25
C ILE A 138 2.41 8.92 21.95
N LEU A 139 2.50 7.72 22.55
CA LEU A 139 3.69 7.25 23.26
C LEU A 139 4.93 7.19 22.39
N ARG A 140 4.77 6.84 21.10
CA ARG A 140 5.87 6.77 20.13
C ARG A 140 6.58 8.11 19.88
N ARG A 141 5.91 9.25 20.12
CA ARG A 141 6.54 10.58 20.02
C ARG A 141 7.52 10.87 21.16
N PHE A 142 7.37 10.16 22.28
CA PHE A 142 8.15 10.38 23.49
C PHE A 142 9.14 9.27 23.80
N ILE A 143 8.90 8.08 23.25
CA ILE A 143 9.71 6.88 23.50
C ILE A 143 9.90 6.21 22.15
N ASP A 144 11.14 5.94 21.79
CA ASP A 144 11.50 5.22 20.56
C ASP A 144 11.14 3.72 20.74
N VAL A 145 9.82 3.44 20.75
CA VAL A 145 9.29 2.08 20.95
C VAL A 145 9.06 1.50 19.56
N PRO A 146 9.82 0.49 19.14
CA PRO A 146 9.67 -0.13 17.81
C PRO A 146 8.44 -1.02 17.67
N PHE A 147 7.34 -0.76 18.41
CA PHE A 147 6.29 -1.71 18.68
C PHE A 147 4.97 -1.40 17.99
N LEU A 148 4.38 -2.45 17.38
CA LEU A 148 2.98 -2.62 17.03
C LEU A 148 2.35 -1.50 16.20
N PHE A 149 2.62 -1.53 14.92
CA PHE A 149 1.80 -0.79 13.96
C PHE A 149 0.62 -1.66 13.54
N HIS A 150 -0.57 -1.28 13.99
CA HIS A 150 -1.82 -1.82 13.54
C HIS A 150 -2.60 -0.74 12.83
N PHE A 151 -2.79 -0.88 11.53
CA PHE A 151 -3.64 0.00 10.74
C PHE A 151 -4.84 -0.77 10.22
N ASP A 152 -6.02 -0.24 10.46
CA ASP A 152 -7.24 -0.68 9.82
C ASP A 152 -7.68 0.39 8.81
N PHE A 153 -7.96 -0.04 7.59
CA PHE A 153 -8.52 0.79 6.54
C PHE A 153 -10.01 0.48 6.43
N THR A 154 -10.82 1.50 6.68
CA THR A 154 -12.28 1.40 6.66
C THR A 154 -12.81 2.14 5.45
N ASP A 155 -13.63 1.47 4.65
CA ASP A 155 -14.31 2.08 3.53
C ASP A 155 -15.33 3.11 4.02
N LYS A 156 -15.30 4.30 3.44
CA LYS A 156 -16.12 5.45 3.85
C LYS A 156 -17.61 5.22 3.65
N ASN A 157 -17.98 4.47 2.63
CA ASN A 157 -19.37 4.30 2.23
C ASN A 157 -20.04 3.20 3.04
N THR A 158 -19.29 2.13 3.33
CA THR A 158 -19.85 0.93 3.98
C THR A 158 -19.50 0.81 5.45
N GLY A 159 -18.49 1.54 5.94
CA GLY A 159 -17.97 1.42 7.30
C GLY A 159 -17.26 0.09 7.59
N ARG A 160 -17.01 -0.74 6.57
CA ARG A 160 -16.34 -2.04 6.72
C ARG A 160 -14.83 -1.90 6.61
N VAL A 161 -14.11 -2.72 7.38
CA VAL A 161 -12.66 -2.86 7.22
C VAL A 161 -12.39 -3.58 5.90
N VAL A 162 -11.68 -2.91 5.00
CA VAL A 162 -11.34 -3.41 3.66
C VAL A 162 -9.89 -3.89 3.56
N MET A 163 -9.02 -3.41 4.44
CA MET A 163 -7.63 -3.83 4.57
C MET A 163 -7.17 -3.62 6.01
N SER A 164 -6.34 -4.50 6.52
CA SER A 164 -5.57 -4.27 7.74
C SER A 164 -4.09 -4.58 7.54
N SER A 165 -3.22 -3.85 8.23
CA SER A 165 -1.77 -4.05 8.21
C SER A 165 -1.26 -4.12 9.63
N GLU A 166 -0.68 -5.27 9.99
CA GLU A 166 -0.15 -5.55 11.32
C GLU A 166 1.36 -5.79 11.27
N LYS A 167 2.12 -4.98 12.00
CA LYS A 167 3.55 -5.23 12.23
C LYS A 167 3.71 -6.18 13.40
N LYS A 168 4.22 -7.39 13.16
CA LYS A 168 4.60 -8.31 14.23
C LYS A 168 6.00 -8.00 14.71
N PHE A 169 6.17 -7.99 16.04
CA PHE A 169 7.49 -7.88 16.65
C PHE A 169 8.33 -9.10 16.27
N ALA A 170 9.32 -8.87 15.43
CA ALA A 170 10.33 -9.85 15.06
C ALA A 170 11.64 -9.10 14.80
N LEU A 171 12.77 -9.81 14.86
CA LEU A 171 14.11 -9.31 14.52
C LEU A 171 14.24 -8.66 13.12
N ARG A 172 13.16 -8.71 12.30
CA ARG A 172 13.06 -8.12 10.97
C ARG A 172 11.69 -7.50 10.82
N ASP A 173 11.62 -6.32 10.22
CA ASP A 173 10.36 -5.64 9.94
C ASP A 173 9.49 -6.49 9.00
N LYS A 174 8.46 -7.11 9.60
CA LYS A 174 7.50 -7.96 8.91
C LYS A 174 6.10 -7.46 9.19
N TYR A 175 5.34 -7.26 8.12
CA TYR A 175 3.93 -6.90 8.16
C TYR A 175 3.09 -8.06 7.65
N THR A 176 2.01 -8.36 8.35
CA THR A 176 0.91 -9.18 7.82
C THR A 176 -0.15 -8.23 7.29
N VAL A 177 -0.57 -8.43 6.06
CA VAL A 177 -1.59 -7.62 5.41
C VAL A 177 -2.77 -8.53 5.07
N ASP A 178 -3.92 -8.22 5.65
CA ASP A 178 -5.19 -8.87 5.39
C ASP A 178 -6.08 -7.95 4.55
N VAL A 179 -6.66 -8.48 3.48
CA VAL A 179 -7.50 -7.73 2.53
C VAL A 179 -8.82 -8.48 2.37
N PRO A 180 -9.79 -8.27 3.29
CA PRO A 180 -11.09 -8.96 3.23
C PRO A 180 -11.96 -8.53 2.05
N ASP A 181 -11.77 -7.33 1.50
CA ASP A 181 -12.54 -6.85 0.36
C ASP A 181 -11.96 -7.38 -0.95
N GLN A 182 -12.75 -8.19 -1.67
CA GLN A 182 -12.37 -8.83 -2.93
C GLN A 182 -12.20 -7.85 -4.11
N ASN A 183 -12.68 -6.61 -3.98
CA ASN A 183 -12.55 -5.58 -5.00
C ASN A 183 -11.18 -4.88 -4.97
N ILE A 184 -10.37 -5.12 -3.93
CA ILE A 184 -9.06 -4.52 -3.81
C ILE A 184 -8.00 -5.36 -4.50
N ASP A 185 -7.32 -4.75 -5.46
CA ASP A 185 -6.15 -5.33 -6.10
C ASP A 185 -4.99 -5.46 -5.11
N PHE A 186 -4.36 -6.63 -5.04
CA PHE A 186 -3.25 -6.86 -4.09
C PHE A 186 -2.08 -5.92 -4.33
N ARG A 187 -1.84 -5.49 -5.56
CA ARG A 187 -0.75 -4.56 -5.91
C ARG A 187 -0.96 -3.20 -5.28
N LEU A 188 -2.21 -2.74 -5.27
CA LEU A 188 -2.60 -1.50 -4.62
C LEU A 188 -2.48 -1.61 -3.09
N ALA A 189 -2.95 -2.72 -2.50
CA ALA A 189 -2.79 -3.01 -1.08
C ALA A 189 -1.31 -3.14 -0.66
N ALA A 190 -0.48 -3.79 -1.50
CA ALA A 190 0.95 -3.91 -1.25
C ALA A 190 1.69 -2.57 -1.35
N ALA A 191 1.33 -1.72 -2.33
CA ALA A 191 1.85 -0.36 -2.45
C ALA A 191 1.52 0.47 -1.20
N MET A 192 0.26 0.38 -0.69
CA MET A 192 -0.15 1.04 0.54
C MET A 192 0.65 0.54 1.75
N ALA A 193 0.82 -0.78 1.92
CA ALA A 193 1.55 -1.35 3.05
C ALA A 193 3.04 -0.94 3.06
N VAL A 194 3.69 -0.89 1.89
CA VAL A 194 5.07 -0.38 1.75
C VAL A 194 5.10 1.13 1.98
N GLY A 195 4.11 1.86 1.50
CA GLY A 195 3.96 3.30 1.73
C GLY A 195 3.80 3.63 3.22
N LEU A 196 3.02 2.84 3.97
CA LEU A 196 2.92 2.95 5.44
C LEU A 196 4.29 2.91 6.09
N ASP A 197 5.07 1.86 5.80
CA ASP A 197 6.39 1.67 6.40
C ASP A 197 7.30 2.87 6.09
N ALA A 198 7.40 3.24 4.83
CA ALA A 198 8.30 4.31 4.41
C ALA A 198 7.90 5.72 4.87
N LEU A 199 6.59 6.00 5.01
CA LEU A 199 6.07 7.31 5.42
C LEU A 199 5.92 7.44 6.95
N MET A 200 5.99 6.32 7.68
CA MET A 200 5.93 6.30 9.14
C MET A 200 7.31 6.37 9.81
N GLN A 201 8.38 6.00 9.10
CA GLN A 201 9.77 6.04 9.61
C GLN A 201 10.39 7.45 9.60
N ARG A 202 9.57 8.51 9.40
CA ARG A 202 9.99 9.92 9.33
C ARG A 202 9.37 10.75 10.42
#